data_7fffa7542521b6622595b5799ace2ca6
#
_entry.id   7fffa7542521b6622595b5799ace2ca6
#
_cell.length_a   1.000
_cell.length_b   1.000
_cell.length_c   1.000
_cell.angle_alpha   90.00
_cell.angle_beta   90.00
_cell.angle_gamma   90.00
#
_symmetry.space_group_name_H-M   'P 1'
#
loop_
_entity.id
_entity.type
_entity.pdbx_description
1 polymer ?
#
loop_
_entity_poly.entity_id
_entity_poly.type
_entity_poly.pdbx_seq_one_letter_code
_entity_poly.pdbx_strand_id
1 'polypeptide(L)'
;MASKRGKDTAEYQTMVDCNNVITNSFKANLVSISEVLHREGFIPKAVAEEMGEVSGLSRRDKAAKLRNLITDKVEQDVVMFYRFCDILKKNEAGDVAEILTQQFAELQGT
;
A
#
# COMPACT_ATOMS: atom_id res chain seq x y z
N MET A 1 -23.65 5.24 11.62
CA MET A 1 -23.24 4.14 10.70
C MET A 1 -21.79 3.76 10.94
N ALA A 2 -21.52 2.47 10.97
CA ALA A 2 -20.16 1.99 11.10
C ALA A 2 -19.34 2.37 9.87
N SER A 3 -18.05 2.63 10.06
CA SER A 3 -17.12 2.85 8.95
C SER A 3 -17.10 1.62 8.05
N LYS A 4 -16.99 1.82 6.75
CA LYS A 4 -16.84 0.70 5.82
C LYS A 4 -15.49 0.03 6.08
N ARG A 5 -15.52 -1.29 6.10
CA ARG A 5 -14.32 -2.11 6.26
C ARG A 5 -14.59 -3.50 5.69
N GLY A 6 -13.52 -4.26 5.54
CA GLY A 6 -13.61 -5.62 5.07
C GLY A 6 -13.34 -5.74 3.58
N LYS A 7 -13.45 -6.96 3.09
CA LYS A 7 -13.05 -7.33 1.72
C LYS A 7 -14.06 -6.90 0.66
N ASP A 8 -15.25 -6.48 1.07
CA ASP A 8 -16.30 -6.05 0.14
C ASP A 8 -16.19 -4.58 -0.25
N THR A 9 -15.23 -3.84 0.31
CA THR A 9 -15.07 -2.43 0.00
C THR A 9 -14.36 -2.25 -1.34
N ALA A 10 -14.70 -1.17 -2.06
CA ALA A 10 -14.01 -0.81 -3.30
C ALA A 10 -12.54 -0.47 -3.03
N GLU A 11 -12.25 0.10 -1.88
CA GLU A 11 -10.88 0.44 -1.46
C GLU A 11 -10.02 -0.83 -1.35
N TYR A 12 -10.51 -1.85 -0.65
CA TYR A 12 -9.80 -3.11 -0.53
C TYR A 12 -9.63 -3.79 -1.88
N GLN A 13 -10.70 -3.84 -2.68
CA GLN A 13 -10.65 -4.48 -3.99
C GLN A 13 -9.65 -3.78 -4.92
N THR A 14 -9.55 -2.46 -4.83
CA THR A 14 -8.55 -1.69 -5.58
C THR A 14 -7.13 -2.14 -5.22
N MET A 15 -6.85 -2.33 -3.93
CA MET A 15 -5.54 -2.82 -3.49
C MET A 15 -5.24 -4.19 -4.08
N VAL A 16 -6.22 -5.08 -4.12
CA VAL A 16 -6.06 -6.43 -4.68
C VAL A 16 -5.84 -6.36 -6.20
N ASP A 17 -6.66 -5.60 -6.91
CA ASP A 17 -6.59 -5.49 -8.37
C ASP A 17 -5.28 -4.85 -8.84
N CYS A 18 -4.72 -3.94 -8.06
CA CYS A 18 -3.50 -3.21 -8.39
C CYS A 18 -2.26 -3.76 -7.69
N ASN A 19 -2.33 -4.99 -7.16
CA ASN A 19 -1.25 -5.55 -6.34
C ASN A 19 0.11 -5.56 -7.05
N ASN A 20 0.15 -5.88 -8.34
CA ASN A 20 1.40 -5.93 -9.10
C ASN A 20 2.02 -4.54 -9.26
N VAL A 21 1.20 -3.54 -9.53
CA VAL A 21 1.65 -2.15 -9.67
C VAL A 21 2.24 -1.66 -8.35
N ILE A 22 1.56 -1.94 -7.24
CA ILE A 22 2.02 -1.56 -5.91
C ILE A 22 3.33 -2.27 -5.56
N THR A 23 3.39 -3.57 -5.79
CA THR A 23 4.60 -4.37 -5.51
C THR A 23 5.80 -3.86 -6.31
N ASN A 24 5.60 -3.56 -7.59
CA ASN A 24 6.68 -3.04 -8.43
C ASN A 24 7.16 -1.67 -7.96
N SER A 25 6.26 -0.81 -7.54
CA SER A 25 6.61 0.50 -6.99
C SER A 25 7.41 0.36 -5.70
N PHE A 26 6.97 -0.51 -4.79
CA PHE A 26 7.70 -0.78 -3.55
C PHE A 26 9.08 -1.36 -3.82
N LYS A 27 9.18 -2.26 -4.78
CA LYS A 27 10.45 -2.88 -5.17
C LYS A 27 11.48 -1.82 -5.62
N ALA A 28 11.01 -0.81 -6.35
CA ALA A 28 11.87 0.26 -6.86
C ALA A 28 12.36 1.20 -5.75
N ASN A 29 11.56 1.40 -4.69
CA ASN A 29 11.86 2.39 -3.65
C ASN A 29 11.71 1.79 -2.24
N LEU A 30 12.12 0.54 -2.06
CA LEU A 30 11.77 -0.27 -0.90
C LEU A 30 12.13 0.40 0.44
N VAL A 31 13.36 0.83 0.61
CA VAL A 31 13.81 1.41 1.88
C VAL A 31 13.14 2.74 2.15
N SER A 32 13.13 3.64 1.17
CA SER A 32 12.58 4.98 1.36
C SER A 32 11.07 4.94 1.61
N ILE A 33 10.33 4.11 0.87
CA ILE A 33 8.88 4.02 1.07
C ILE A 33 8.54 3.37 2.42
N SER A 34 9.32 2.39 2.85
CA SER A 34 9.07 1.74 4.15
C SER A 34 9.30 2.70 5.32
N GLU A 35 10.28 3.58 5.22
CA GLU A 35 10.52 4.60 6.24
C GLU A 35 9.33 5.57 6.34
N VAL A 36 8.80 6.01 5.20
CA VAL A 36 7.63 6.88 5.17
C VAL A 36 6.41 6.17 5.75
N LEU A 37 6.17 4.93 5.35
CA LEU A 37 5.03 4.14 5.84
C LEU A 37 5.11 3.91 7.34
N HIS A 38 6.31 3.69 7.87
CA HIS A 38 6.50 3.59 9.33
C HIS A 38 6.15 4.92 10.00
N ARG A 39 6.66 6.03 9.48
CA ARG A 39 6.41 7.36 10.04
C ARG A 39 4.93 7.71 10.06
N GLU A 40 4.20 7.26 9.04
CA GLU A 40 2.76 7.50 8.91
C GLU A 40 1.89 6.46 9.65
N GLY A 41 2.51 5.54 10.36
CA GLY A 41 1.79 4.59 11.20
C GLY A 41 1.24 3.35 10.49
N PHE A 42 1.69 3.07 9.28
CA PHE A 42 1.20 1.90 8.52
C PHE A 42 1.92 0.61 8.90
N ILE A 43 3.18 0.68 9.30
CA ILE A 43 3.98 -0.50 9.63
C ILE A 43 4.79 -0.25 10.90
N PRO A 44 5.13 -1.32 11.65
CA PRO A 44 6.02 -1.20 12.80
C PRO A 44 7.47 -0.92 12.38
N LYS A 45 8.23 -0.37 13.30
CA LYS A 45 9.66 -0.07 13.09
C LYS A 45 10.43 -1.30 12.64
N ALA A 46 10.15 -2.47 13.24
CA ALA A 46 10.84 -3.71 12.90
C ALA A 46 10.68 -4.07 11.43
N VAL A 47 9.50 -3.85 10.85
CA VAL A 47 9.25 -4.11 9.43
C VAL A 47 10.04 -3.13 8.56
N ALA A 48 10.06 -1.84 8.92
CA ALA A 48 10.83 -0.85 8.15
C ALA A 48 12.32 -1.19 8.16
N GLU A 49 12.85 -1.61 9.28
CA GLU A 49 14.25 -2.03 9.40
C GLU A 49 14.54 -3.27 8.55
N GLU A 50 13.63 -4.26 8.56
CA GLU A 50 13.76 -5.47 7.77
C GLU A 50 13.89 -5.19 6.27
N MET A 51 13.20 -4.16 5.78
CA MET A 51 13.25 -3.80 4.37
C MET A 51 14.65 -3.37 3.91
N GLY A 52 15.46 -2.80 4.82
CA GLY A 52 16.82 -2.39 4.53
C GLY A 52 17.89 -3.42 4.84
N GLU A 53 17.55 -4.52 5.48
CA GLU A 53 18.51 -5.52 5.92
C GLU A 53 18.85 -6.53 4.83
N VAL A 54 20.06 -7.08 4.91
CA VAL A 54 20.41 -8.26 4.14
C VAL A 54 19.78 -9.47 4.82
N SER A 55 18.83 -10.10 4.13
CA SER A 55 18.11 -11.24 4.67
C SER A 55 17.96 -12.32 3.60
N GLY A 56 17.37 -13.45 3.96
CA GLY A 56 17.07 -14.53 3.03
C GLY A 56 15.92 -14.20 2.05
N LEU A 57 15.20 -13.10 2.29
CA LEU A 57 14.10 -12.70 1.41
C LEU A 57 14.62 -11.86 0.25
N SER A 58 14.09 -12.12 -0.95
CA SER A 58 14.36 -11.32 -2.11
C SER A 58 13.72 -9.95 -1.97
N ARG A 59 14.18 -8.98 -2.78
CA ARG A 59 13.60 -7.65 -2.82
C ARG A 59 12.10 -7.70 -3.16
N ARG A 60 11.72 -8.59 -4.08
CA ARG A 60 10.32 -8.79 -4.47
C ARG A 60 9.48 -9.32 -3.31
N ASP A 61 10.03 -10.29 -2.55
CA ASP A 61 9.32 -10.86 -1.39
C ASP A 61 9.11 -9.83 -0.30
N LYS A 62 10.11 -8.97 -0.07
CA LYS A 62 9.98 -7.85 0.87
C LYS A 62 8.90 -6.87 0.42
N ALA A 63 8.89 -6.53 -0.87
CA ALA A 63 7.89 -5.63 -1.42
C ALA A 63 6.48 -6.22 -1.29
N ALA A 64 6.33 -7.52 -1.56
CA ALA A 64 5.05 -8.20 -1.41
C ALA A 64 4.57 -8.24 0.05
N LYS A 65 5.49 -8.46 0.98
CA LYS A 65 5.18 -8.42 2.41
C LYS A 65 4.68 -7.03 2.82
N LEU A 66 5.37 -6.00 2.37
CA LEU A 66 4.98 -4.61 2.64
C LEU A 66 3.59 -4.31 2.08
N ARG A 67 3.35 -4.68 0.82
CA ARG A 67 2.04 -4.52 0.19
C ARG A 67 0.95 -5.20 1.00
N ASN A 68 1.17 -6.43 1.43
CA ASN A 68 0.18 -7.19 2.20
C ASN A 68 -0.18 -6.48 3.51
N LEU A 69 0.80 -5.91 4.19
CA LEU A 69 0.56 -5.15 5.42
C LEU A 69 -0.31 -3.92 5.16
N ILE A 70 -0.06 -3.20 4.08
CA ILE A 70 -0.86 -2.03 3.72
C ILE A 70 -2.29 -2.46 3.33
N THR A 71 -2.41 -3.54 2.57
CA THR A 71 -3.72 -4.07 2.17
C THR A 71 -4.54 -4.47 3.40
N ASP A 72 -3.90 -5.09 4.39
CA ASP A 72 -4.57 -5.45 5.65
C ASP A 72 -5.07 -4.20 6.40
N LYS A 73 -4.30 -3.12 6.39
CA LYS A 73 -4.72 -1.85 6.99
C LYS A 73 -5.96 -1.29 6.29
N VAL A 74 -6.01 -1.35 4.97
CA VAL A 74 -7.17 -0.89 4.19
C VAL A 74 -8.39 -1.76 4.48
N GLU A 75 -8.20 -3.07 4.64
CA GLU A 75 -9.29 -3.98 5.03
C GLU A 75 -9.90 -3.57 6.36
N GLN A 76 -9.07 -3.17 7.31
CA GLN A 76 -9.53 -2.75 8.63
C GLN A 76 -10.20 -1.38 8.64
N ASP A 77 -9.74 -0.46 7.79
CA ASP A 77 -10.23 0.91 7.76
C ASP A 77 -9.97 1.52 6.38
N VAL A 78 -11.04 1.86 5.66
CA VAL A 78 -10.94 2.41 4.30
C VAL A 78 -10.21 3.76 4.25
N VAL A 79 -10.18 4.50 5.34
CA VAL A 79 -9.44 5.77 5.43
C VAL A 79 -7.96 5.55 5.11
N MET A 80 -7.43 4.38 5.45
CA MET A 80 -6.03 4.04 5.17
C MET A 80 -5.73 4.01 3.67
N PHE A 81 -6.72 3.68 2.83
CA PHE A 81 -6.56 3.74 1.38
C PHE A 81 -6.25 5.16 0.90
N TYR A 82 -7.00 6.14 1.38
CA TYR A 82 -6.82 7.54 0.98
C TYR A 82 -5.50 8.11 1.50
N ARG A 83 -5.14 7.76 2.72
CA ARG A 83 -3.86 8.13 3.30
C ARG A 83 -2.69 7.53 2.51
N PHE A 84 -2.84 6.27 2.09
CA PHE A 84 -1.82 5.59 1.28
C PHE A 84 -1.64 6.30 -0.07
N CYS A 85 -2.73 6.65 -0.75
CA CYS A 85 -2.65 7.40 -2.00
C CYS A 85 -1.94 8.73 -1.82
N ASP A 86 -2.21 9.44 -0.72
CA ASP A 86 -1.52 10.70 -0.40
C ASP A 86 -0.02 10.49 -0.22
N ILE A 87 0.37 9.44 0.48
CA ILE A 87 1.78 9.10 0.69
C ILE A 87 2.47 8.86 -0.65
N LEU A 88 1.83 8.12 -1.55
CA LEU A 88 2.38 7.86 -2.88
C LEU A 88 2.58 9.16 -3.67
N LYS A 89 1.62 10.06 -3.62
CA LYS A 89 1.72 11.36 -4.31
C LYS A 89 2.89 12.19 -3.82
N LYS A 90 3.13 12.17 -2.50
CA LYS A 90 4.19 12.97 -1.87
C LYS A 90 5.57 12.36 -2.00
N ASN A 91 5.68 11.11 -2.42
CA ASN A 91 6.94 10.36 -2.44
C ASN A 91 7.31 9.84 -3.83
N GLU A 92 7.04 10.63 -4.85
CA GLU A 92 7.44 10.36 -6.24
C GLU A 92 6.75 9.14 -6.85
N ALA A 93 5.65 8.70 -6.28
CA ALA A 93 4.84 7.60 -6.80
C ALA A 93 3.42 8.07 -7.17
N GLY A 94 3.31 9.31 -7.62
CA GLY A 94 2.02 9.87 -8.02
C GLY A 94 1.36 9.13 -9.17
N ASP A 95 2.15 8.54 -10.06
CA ASP A 95 1.65 7.70 -11.15
C ASP A 95 0.92 6.46 -10.61
N VAL A 96 1.46 5.83 -9.58
CA VAL A 96 0.80 4.69 -8.91
C VAL A 96 -0.47 5.15 -8.22
N ALA A 97 -0.43 6.28 -7.52
CA ALA A 97 -1.61 6.85 -6.87
C ALA A 97 -2.73 7.10 -7.88
N GLU A 98 -2.38 7.60 -9.06
CA GLU A 98 -3.34 7.86 -10.13
C GLU A 98 -3.97 6.56 -10.63
N ILE A 99 -3.18 5.51 -10.83
CA ILE A 99 -3.68 4.19 -11.22
C ILE A 99 -4.67 3.66 -10.18
N LEU A 100 -4.34 3.77 -8.90
CA LEU A 100 -5.21 3.33 -7.82
C LEU A 100 -6.52 4.13 -7.81
N THR A 101 -6.44 5.43 -7.99
CA THR A 101 -7.60 6.31 -8.00
C THR A 101 -8.53 5.98 -9.17
N GLN A 102 -7.98 5.71 -10.35
CA GLN A 102 -8.75 5.33 -11.53
C GLN A 102 -9.46 3.99 -11.33
N GLN A 103 -8.76 3.00 -10.82
CA GLN A 103 -9.34 1.69 -10.56
C GLN A 103 -10.45 1.77 -9.51
N PHE A 104 -10.23 2.56 -8.47
CA PHE A 104 -11.23 2.80 -7.43
C PHE A 104 -12.49 3.43 -8.03
N ALA A 105 -12.32 4.43 -8.90
CA ALA A 105 -13.45 5.10 -9.56
C ALA A 105 -14.24 4.12 -10.43
N GLU A 106 -13.55 3.24 -11.17
CA GLU A 106 -14.21 2.22 -11.99
C GLU A 106 -15.04 1.27 -11.14
N LEU A 107 -14.51 0.83 -10.01
CA LEU A 107 -15.24 -0.07 -9.10
C LEU A 107 -16.47 0.61 -8.49
N GLN A 108 -16.40 1.90 -8.23
CA GLN A 108 -17.53 2.65 -7.70
C GLN A 108 -18.57 3.00 -8.76
N GLY A 109 -18.15 3.10 -10.02
CA GLY A 109 -19.03 3.46 -11.13
C GLY A 109 -19.89 2.31 -11.64
N THR A 110 -19.64 1.10 -11.17
CA THR A 110 -20.39 -0.10 -11.60
C THR A 110 -21.49 -0.51 -10.63
#